data_e55ee34d0a5f66139f1e5407580a8c9b
#
_entry.id   e55ee34d0a5f66139f1e5407580a8c9b
#
_cell.length_a   1.000
_cell.length_b   1.000
_cell.length_c   1.000
_cell.angle_alpha   90.00
_cell.angle_beta   90.00
_cell.angle_gamma   90.00
#
_symmetry.space_group_name_H-M   'P 1'
#
loop_
_entity.id
_entity.type
_entity.pdbx_description
1 polymer ?
#
loop_
_entity_poly.entity_id
_entity_poly.type
_entity_poly.pdbx_seq_one_letter_code
_entity_poly.pdbx_strand_id
1 'polypeptide(L)'
;MSKFTEEELTYLKTQRIGRLATVNERGEPQIAPVGFRYNEELDTIDIGGHHLAESQKFRNITRNGLAAFVVDDVVPPWQPRCLEIRGQAQALSEGGESVLAQFSSALIRLTPKRIISWDTSTKRSHSARNV
;
A
#
# COMPACT_ATOMS: atom_id res chain seq x y z
N MET A 1 3.98 -8.64 -16.85
CA MET A 1 2.70 -7.91 -16.90
C MET A 1 2.21 -7.63 -15.49
N SER A 2 1.80 -6.40 -15.23
CA SER A 2 1.37 -6.01 -13.89
C SER A 2 -0.02 -6.58 -13.54
N LYS A 3 -0.23 -6.84 -12.24
CA LYS A 3 -1.55 -7.18 -11.68
C LYS A 3 -2.48 -5.97 -11.65
N PHE A 4 -1.92 -4.77 -11.73
CA PHE A 4 -2.68 -3.51 -11.79
C PHE A 4 -3.02 -3.15 -13.24
N THR A 5 -4.13 -2.45 -13.43
CA THR A 5 -4.42 -1.84 -14.74
C THR A 5 -3.56 -0.58 -14.91
N GLU A 6 -3.46 -0.11 -16.15
CA GLU A 6 -2.74 1.15 -16.43
C GLU A 6 -3.35 2.33 -15.69
N GLU A 7 -4.68 2.41 -15.63
CA GLU A 7 -5.39 3.46 -14.92
C GLU A 7 -5.09 3.42 -13.42
N GLU A 8 -5.06 2.21 -12.84
CA GLU A 8 -4.70 2.04 -11.44
C GLU A 8 -3.28 2.51 -11.15
N LEU A 9 -2.33 2.15 -12.02
CA LEU A 9 -0.94 2.58 -11.85
C LEU A 9 -0.78 4.09 -12.01
N THR A 10 -1.49 4.68 -12.95
CA THR A 10 -1.48 6.13 -13.14
C THR A 10 -2.02 6.82 -11.89
N TYR A 11 -3.13 6.33 -11.35
CA TYR A 11 -3.72 6.87 -10.13
C TYR A 11 -2.77 6.74 -8.95
N LEU A 12 -2.18 5.56 -8.77
CA LEU A 12 -1.26 5.27 -7.67
C LEU A 12 -0.09 6.25 -7.63
N LYS A 13 0.43 6.63 -8.80
CA LYS A 13 1.55 7.56 -8.91
C LYS A 13 1.17 9.01 -8.56
N THR A 14 -0.11 9.34 -8.54
CA THR A 14 -0.57 10.69 -8.16
C THR A 14 -0.67 10.86 -6.64
N GLN A 15 -0.58 9.78 -5.87
CA GLN A 15 -0.76 9.79 -4.43
C GLN A 15 0.57 9.63 -3.71
N ARG A 16 0.79 10.40 -2.66
CA ARG A 16 2.04 10.38 -1.89
C ARG A 16 1.92 9.63 -0.57
N ILE A 17 0.71 9.52 -0.05
CA ILE A 17 0.42 8.85 1.21
C ILE A 17 -0.67 7.83 0.98
N GLY A 18 -0.47 6.65 1.54
CA GLY A 18 -1.51 5.64 1.65
C GLY A 18 -1.78 5.34 3.11
N ARG A 19 -2.72 4.45 3.35
CA ARG A 19 -3.07 4.00 4.69
C ARG A 19 -2.86 2.50 4.74
N LEU A 20 -2.01 2.07 5.68
CA LEU A 20 -1.68 0.67 5.85
C LEU A 20 -2.39 0.12 7.08
N ALA A 21 -3.19 -0.92 6.88
CA ALA A 21 -3.83 -1.65 7.95
C ALA A 21 -3.06 -2.93 8.24
N THR A 22 -2.82 -3.20 9.51
CA THR A 22 -2.17 -4.43 9.99
C THR A 22 -2.97 -4.97 11.17
N VAL A 23 -2.65 -6.18 11.59
CA VAL A 23 -3.37 -6.86 12.66
C VAL A 23 -2.36 -7.26 13.74
N ASN A 24 -2.66 -6.93 15.00
CA ASN A 24 -1.78 -7.29 16.11
C ASN A 24 -2.00 -8.74 16.56
N GLU A 25 -1.27 -9.17 17.59
CA GLU A 25 -1.32 -10.55 18.08
C GLU A 25 -2.67 -10.94 18.68
N ARG A 26 -3.50 -9.95 19.05
CA ARG A 26 -4.85 -10.19 19.58
C ARG A 26 -5.93 -10.13 18.50
N GLY A 27 -5.53 -10.02 17.24
CA GLY A 27 -6.48 -9.91 16.14
C GLY A 27 -7.11 -8.53 16.00
N GLU A 28 -6.55 -7.52 16.65
CA GLU A 28 -7.07 -6.15 16.56
C GLU A 28 -6.49 -5.44 15.34
N PRO A 29 -7.35 -4.84 14.49
CA PRO A 29 -6.86 -4.08 13.35
C PRO A 29 -6.28 -2.73 13.78
N GLN A 30 -5.20 -2.34 13.12
CA GLN A 30 -4.52 -1.06 13.35
C GLN A 30 -4.25 -0.43 12.00
N ILE A 31 -4.28 0.91 11.92
CA ILE A 31 -4.11 1.62 10.67
C ILE A 31 -3.25 2.87 10.87
N ALA A 32 -2.42 3.19 9.88
CA ALA A 32 -1.57 4.37 9.93
C ALA A 32 -1.34 4.91 8.52
N PRO A 33 -1.20 6.24 8.36
CA PRO A 33 -0.74 6.80 7.10
C PRO A 33 0.74 6.47 6.90
N VAL A 34 1.11 6.18 5.65
CA VAL A 34 2.48 5.76 5.32
C VAL A 34 2.90 6.34 3.98
N GLY A 35 4.20 6.60 3.84
CA GLY A 35 4.81 6.85 2.55
C GLY A 35 5.05 5.53 1.84
N PHE A 36 4.95 5.54 0.52
CA PHE A 36 5.06 4.32 -0.26
C PHE A 36 5.63 4.57 -1.64
N ARG A 37 6.02 3.49 -2.31
CA ARG A 37 6.45 3.48 -3.69
C ARG A 37 5.90 2.24 -4.38
N TYR A 38 5.40 2.40 -5.61
CA TYR A 38 5.14 1.23 -6.45
C TYR A 38 6.47 0.69 -6.98
N ASN A 39 6.74 -0.57 -6.71
CA ASN A 39 7.94 -1.26 -7.19
C ASN A 39 7.61 -1.96 -8.50
N GLU A 40 8.07 -1.38 -9.61
CA GLU A 40 7.79 -1.90 -10.95
C GLU A 40 8.40 -3.28 -11.20
N GLU A 41 9.59 -3.52 -10.66
CA GLU A 41 10.29 -4.79 -10.87
C GLU A 41 9.57 -5.96 -10.24
N LEU A 42 9.03 -5.77 -9.04
CA LEU A 42 8.38 -6.82 -8.27
C LEU A 42 6.86 -6.77 -8.32
N ASP A 43 6.30 -5.71 -8.87
CA ASP A 43 4.85 -5.46 -8.90
C ASP A 43 4.26 -5.43 -7.49
N THR A 44 4.93 -4.72 -6.59
CA THR A 44 4.59 -4.63 -5.17
C THR A 44 4.44 -3.18 -4.73
N ILE A 45 3.80 -2.99 -3.57
CA ILE A 45 3.79 -1.71 -2.87
C ILE A 45 4.85 -1.80 -1.78
N ASP A 46 5.85 -0.94 -1.87
CA ASP A 46 6.92 -0.86 -0.91
C ASP A 46 6.70 0.34 0.01
N ILE A 47 6.71 0.11 1.30
CA ILE A 47 6.36 1.08 2.33
C ILE A 47 7.59 1.33 3.19
N GLY A 48 7.93 2.60 3.36
CA GLY A 48 9.05 3.01 4.19
C GLY A 48 8.60 3.96 5.29
N GLY A 49 9.54 4.42 6.08
CA GLY A 49 9.27 5.39 7.12
C GLY A 49 10.48 5.68 7.98
N HIS A 50 10.34 6.70 8.83
CA HIS A 50 11.32 6.97 9.87
C HIS A 50 11.10 5.97 11.00
N HIS A 51 12.17 5.32 11.48
CA HIS A 51 12.09 4.34 12.56
C HIS A 51 11.08 3.21 12.30
N LEU A 52 10.95 2.81 11.04
CA LEU A 52 9.94 1.81 10.64
C LEU A 52 10.09 0.50 11.43
N ALA A 53 11.32 0.03 11.60
CA ALA A 53 11.60 -1.24 12.30
C ALA A 53 11.13 -1.24 13.76
N GLU A 54 10.97 -0.06 14.36
CA GLU A 54 10.52 0.09 15.75
C GLU A 54 9.01 0.25 15.87
N SER A 55 8.30 0.32 14.74
CA SER A 55 6.86 0.57 14.72
C SER A 55 6.05 -0.68 15.00
N GLN A 56 4.83 -0.48 15.48
CA GLN A 56 3.90 -1.60 15.73
C GLN A 56 3.52 -2.29 14.43
N LYS A 57 3.34 -1.54 13.33
CA LYS A 57 3.00 -2.13 12.03
C LYS A 57 4.10 -3.08 11.53
N PHE A 58 5.36 -2.73 11.76
CA PHE A 58 6.48 -3.60 11.39
C PHE A 58 6.47 -4.90 12.22
N ARG A 59 6.22 -4.78 13.50
CA ARG A 59 6.10 -5.95 14.40
C ARG A 59 4.93 -6.84 13.99
N ASN A 60 3.79 -6.24 13.67
CA ASN A 60 2.60 -6.98 13.23
C ASN A 60 2.90 -7.78 11.96
N ILE A 61 3.49 -7.13 10.97
CA ILE A 61 3.85 -7.77 9.69
C ILE A 61 4.86 -8.90 9.93
N THR A 62 5.86 -8.67 10.77
CA THR A 62 6.84 -9.71 11.12
C THR A 62 6.16 -10.94 11.67
N ARG A 63 5.09 -10.76 12.44
CA ARG A 63 4.38 -11.86 13.09
C ARG A 63 3.46 -12.61 12.15
N ASN A 64 2.64 -11.92 11.36
CA ASN A 64 1.57 -12.59 10.61
C ASN A 64 1.51 -12.28 9.11
N GLY A 65 2.16 -11.22 8.65
CA GLY A 65 2.16 -10.86 7.22
C GLY A 65 0.83 -10.36 6.67
N LEU A 66 -0.17 -10.15 7.51
CA LEU A 66 -1.49 -9.72 7.08
C LEU A 66 -1.53 -8.20 6.91
N ALA A 67 -1.94 -7.72 5.74
CA ALA A 67 -1.99 -6.30 5.48
C ALA A 67 -3.01 -5.94 4.42
N ALA A 68 -3.55 -4.74 4.55
CA ALA A 68 -4.34 -4.08 3.53
C ALA A 68 -3.86 -2.64 3.41
N PHE A 69 -3.93 -2.10 2.22
CA PHE A 69 -3.41 -0.79 1.91
C PHE A 69 -4.42 -0.05 1.03
N VAL A 70 -4.62 1.22 1.27
CA VAL A 70 -5.52 2.02 0.45
C VAL A 70 -4.91 3.38 0.15
N VAL A 71 -5.07 3.83 -1.09
CA VAL A 71 -4.93 5.23 -1.47
C VAL A 71 -6.29 5.71 -1.93
N ASP A 72 -6.64 6.92 -1.53
CA ASP A 72 -7.95 7.49 -1.84
C ASP A 72 -7.86 9.01 -1.84
N ASP A 73 -8.73 9.63 -2.59
CA ASP A 73 -8.91 11.08 -2.57
C ASP A 73 -10.30 11.43 -3.10
N VAL A 74 -10.62 12.70 -3.07
CA VAL A 74 -11.89 13.22 -3.59
C VAL A 74 -11.60 14.33 -4.57
N VAL A 75 -12.09 14.15 -5.79
CA VAL A 75 -12.09 15.24 -6.78
C VAL A 75 -13.30 16.11 -6.51
N PRO A 76 -13.13 17.44 -6.37
CA PRO A 76 -14.26 18.32 -6.11
C PRO A 76 -15.30 18.31 -7.24
N PRO A 77 -16.59 18.48 -6.95
CA PRO A 77 -17.19 18.71 -5.61
C PRO A 77 -17.33 17.46 -4.78
N TRP A 78 -17.54 16.29 -5.39
CA TRP A 78 -17.66 15.03 -4.65
C TRP A 78 -17.51 13.85 -5.60
N GLN A 79 -16.27 13.54 -5.99
CA GLN A 79 -15.97 12.36 -6.78
C GLN A 79 -14.85 11.59 -6.09
N PRO A 80 -15.19 10.69 -5.16
CA PRO A 80 -14.17 9.88 -4.48
C PRO A 80 -13.55 8.87 -5.44
N ARG A 81 -12.26 8.67 -5.25
CA ARG A 81 -11.47 7.66 -5.99
C ARG A 81 -10.78 6.77 -4.97
N CYS A 82 -10.58 5.52 -5.31
CA CYS A 82 -9.99 4.56 -4.37
C CYS A 82 -9.24 3.47 -5.10
N LEU A 83 -8.11 3.09 -4.52
CA LEU A 83 -7.39 1.87 -4.88
C LEU A 83 -7.01 1.17 -3.59
N GLU A 84 -7.63 0.01 -3.33
CA GLU A 84 -7.37 -0.81 -2.16
C GLU A 84 -6.64 -2.08 -2.58
N ILE A 85 -5.62 -2.45 -1.81
CA ILE A 85 -4.79 -3.62 -2.08
C ILE A 85 -4.74 -4.46 -0.82
N ARG A 86 -5.20 -5.71 -0.91
CA ARG A 86 -5.09 -6.69 0.17
C ARG A 86 -4.06 -7.72 -0.23
N GLY A 87 -3.23 -8.13 0.69
CA GLY A 87 -2.21 -9.09 0.34
C GLY A 87 -1.36 -9.59 1.47
N GLN A 88 -0.24 -10.16 1.09
CA GLN A 88 0.76 -10.69 1.97
C GLN A 88 1.90 -9.68 2.07
N ALA A 89 2.28 -9.32 3.27
CA ALA A 89 3.35 -8.37 3.50
C ALA A 89 4.57 -9.02 4.15
N GLN A 90 5.74 -8.49 3.82
CA GLN A 90 7.01 -8.91 4.39
C GLN A 90 7.68 -7.73 5.06
N ALA A 91 8.26 -7.97 6.23
CA ALA A 91 9.07 -6.99 6.94
C ALA A 91 10.54 -7.28 6.60
N LEU A 92 11.19 -6.32 5.97
CA LEU A 92 12.56 -6.46 5.47
C LEU A 92 13.48 -5.45 6.16
N SER A 93 14.74 -5.83 6.37
CA SER A 93 15.71 -4.97 7.03
C SER A 93 16.29 -3.89 6.12
N GLU A 94 16.16 -4.04 4.81
CA GLU A 94 16.78 -3.15 3.83
C GLU A 94 15.78 -2.73 2.75
N GLY A 95 16.05 -1.58 2.12
CA GLY A 95 15.30 -1.09 0.98
C GLY A 95 14.48 0.16 1.24
N GLY A 96 14.38 0.61 2.48
CA GLY A 96 13.55 1.77 2.84
C GLY A 96 13.92 3.05 2.11
N GLU A 97 15.21 3.23 1.81
CA GLU A 97 15.71 4.40 1.09
C GLU A 97 15.20 4.46 -0.35
N SER A 98 14.76 3.32 -0.91
CA SER A 98 14.17 3.31 -2.26
C SER A 98 12.79 3.94 -2.30
N VAL A 99 12.10 4.02 -1.15
CA VAL A 99 10.81 4.71 -1.03
C VAL A 99 11.02 6.21 -0.93
N LEU A 100 11.90 6.63 -0.01
CA LEU A 100 12.32 8.02 0.14
C LEU A 100 13.72 8.01 0.76
N ALA A 101 14.65 8.78 0.19
CA ALA A 101 16.07 8.71 0.57
C ALA A 101 16.33 8.93 2.06
N GLN A 102 15.51 9.74 2.72
CA GLN A 102 15.66 10.06 4.14
C GLN A 102 15.00 9.05 5.09
N PHE A 103 14.33 8.03 4.56
CA PHE A 103 13.72 7.00 5.39
C PHE A 103 14.80 6.05 5.95
N SER A 104 14.44 5.35 7.03
CA SER A 104 15.30 4.29 7.58
C SER A 104 15.40 3.11 6.60
N SER A 105 16.35 2.22 6.84
CA SER A 105 16.61 1.10 5.92
C SER A 105 15.49 0.08 5.87
N ALA A 106 14.72 -0.09 6.95
CA ALA A 106 13.64 -1.08 7.00
C ALA A 106 12.56 -0.81 5.95
N LEU A 107 11.94 -1.87 5.48
CA LEU A 107 10.94 -1.82 4.41
C LEU A 107 9.82 -2.80 4.72
N ILE A 108 8.59 -2.41 4.41
CA ILE A 108 7.46 -3.34 4.34
C ILE A 108 7.10 -3.50 2.87
N ARG A 109 7.05 -4.74 2.40
CA ARG A 109 6.71 -5.05 1.01
C ARG A 109 5.40 -5.79 0.94
N LEU A 110 4.41 -5.20 0.28
CA LEU A 110 3.09 -5.77 0.13
C LEU A 110 2.94 -6.35 -1.27
N THR A 111 2.71 -7.67 -1.34
CA THR A 111 2.41 -8.37 -2.57
C THR A 111 0.90 -8.47 -2.73
N PRO A 112 0.33 -7.89 -3.79
CA PRO A 112 -1.12 -7.90 -3.96
C PRO A 112 -1.69 -9.31 -4.14
N LYS A 113 -2.82 -9.58 -3.48
CA LYS A 113 -3.63 -10.79 -3.67
C LYS A 113 -5.03 -10.45 -4.14
N ARG A 114 -5.52 -9.27 -3.77
CA ARG A 114 -6.80 -8.76 -4.23
C ARG A 114 -6.69 -7.25 -4.43
N ILE A 115 -7.19 -6.77 -5.55
CA ILE A 115 -7.18 -5.35 -5.88
C ILE A 115 -8.62 -4.89 -6.09
N ILE A 116 -9.00 -3.82 -5.40
CA ILE A 116 -10.31 -3.20 -5.49
C ILE A 116 -10.07 -1.74 -5.87
N SER A 117 -10.67 -1.29 -6.95
CA SER A 117 -10.54 0.10 -7.37
C SER A 117 -11.86 0.65 -7.85
N TRP A 118 -12.05 1.95 -7.68
CA TRP A 118 -13.19 2.64 -8.24
C TRP A 118 -12.81 4.07 -8.60
N ASP A 119 -13.27 4.44 -9.80
CA ASP A 119 -13.14 5.78 -10.37
C ASP A 119 -11.70 6.30 -10.43
N THR A 120 -10.74 5.41 -10.68
CA THR A 120 -9.31 5.76 -10.74
C THR A 120 -8.93 6.47 -12.04
N SER A 121 -9.83 6.48 -13.03
CA SER A 121 -9.66 7.22 -14.27
C SER A 121 -10.77 8.27 -14.42
N THR A 122 -10.78 8.97 -15.57
CA THR A 122 -11.85 9.93 -15.87
C THR A 122 -13.22 9.27 -16.10
N LYS A 123 -13.22 7.96 -16.34
CA LYS A 123 -14.45 7.17 -16.47
C LYS A 123 -14.83 6.56 -15.16
N ARG A 124 -16.12 6.55 -14.87
CA ARG A 124 -16.61 5.84 -13.70
C ARG A 124 -16.44 4.33 -13.92
N SER A 125 -15.77 3.69 -12.99
CA SER A 125 -15.47 2.27 -13.09
C SER A 125 -15.30 1.65 -11.71
N HIS A 126 -15.69 0.41 -11.59
CA HIS A 126 -15.48 -0.39 -10.36
C HIS A 126 -14.86 -1.71 -10.76
N SER A 127 -13.85 -2.12 -10.04
CA SER A 127 -13.19 -3.40 -10.26
C SER A 127 -12.82 -4.03 -8.93
N ALA A 128 -13.10 -5.30 -8.77
CA ALA A 128 -12.67 -6.07 -7.61
C ALA A 128 -12.28 -7.44 -8.10
N ARG A 129 -11.01 -7.82 -7.89
CA ARG A 129 -10.51 -9.07 -8.45
C ARG A 129 -9.38 -9.65 -7.60
N ASN A 130 -9.29 -10.96 -7.60
CA ASN A 130 -8.14 -11.66 -7.07
C ASN A 130 -7.03 -11.65 -8.12
N VAL A 131 -5.81 -11.52 -7.67
CA VAL A 131 -4.65 -11.42 -8.57
C VAL A 131 -3.53 -12.40 -8.19
#